data_a6efeb69e6bed293b5ae9ab723f6c7cb
#
_entry.id   a6efeb69e6bed293b5ae9ab723f6c7cb
#
_cell.length_a   1.000
_cell.length_b   1.000
_cell.length_c   1.000
_cell.angle_alpha   90.00
_cell.angle_beta   90.00
_cell.angle_gamma   90.00
#
_symmetry.space_group_name_H-M   'P 1'
#
loop_
_entity.id
_entity.type
_entity.pdbx_description
1 polymer ?
#
loop_
_entity_poly.entity_id
_entity_poly.type
_entity_poly.pdbx_seq_one_letter_code
_entity_poly.pdbx_strand_id
1 'polypeptide(L)'
;MSRTENAQKPHDRMAAYLESDMAAVNTLIRERMASKHAPRIPEVTAHLVDAGGKRLRPMLTLATAHLCGYDGPFHINLAATVEFIHTATLLHDDVVDESGQRRGRPTANLLWDNKSSVLVGDYLFSRSFQLMVETGSLRVLDILANASATIAEGEVLQLTASQNLATTEEIYLQVVRGKTAALFSAATEVGGVIAGAPDDQVAALYEYGDALGVAFQIVDDLLDFQGDAGAIGKNIGDDFRERKLTMPLIKAVAKADAEERAFWVRTIEKGKQEESDLQHAIDLLHKHAALIDTSVVARAEAARAKAALAPLPAHPVKDMLVDLADYVVERIN
;
A
#
# COMPACT_ATOMS: atom_id res chain seq x y z
N MET A 1 5.48 4.71 38.47
CA MET A 1 6.30 3.76 37.69
C MET A 1 5.50 3.39 36.45
N SER A 2 5.84 3.95 35.31
CA SER A 2 5.07 3.89 34.09
C SER A 2 5.19 2.52 33.43
N ARG A 3 4.04 1.93 33.08
CA ARG A 3 3.88 0.63 32.38
C ARG A 3 3.94 0.77 30.84
N THR A 4 4.63 1.77 30.29
CA THR A 4 4.51 2.14 28.87
C THR A 4 5.80 2.02 28.04
N GLU A 5 6.82 1.30 28.46
CA GLU A 5 8.12 1.32 27.77
C GLU A 5 8.58 -0.02 27.18
N ASN A 6 7.72 -1.01 26.87
CA ASN A 6 8.19 -2.18 26.06
C ASN A 6 7.06 -2.99 25.40
N ALA A 7 5.99 -2.36 24.92
CA ALA A 7 5.03 -3.08 24.09
C ALA A 7 5.58 -3.15 22.65
N GLN A 8 5.98 -4.37 22.22
CA GLN A 8 6.37 -4.64 20.84
C GLN A 8 5.29 -4.14 19.88
N LYS A 9 5.67 -3.41 18.81
CA LYS A 9 4.70 -2.87 17.85
C LYS A 9 3.86 -4.00 17.25
N PRO A 10 2.58 -3.77 16.94
CA PRO A 10 1.69 -4.82 16.40
C PRO A 10 2.25 -5.54 15.19
N HIS A 11 2.87 -4.82 14.28
CA HIS A 11 3.50 -5.39 13.10
C HIS A 11 4.72 -6.29 13.47
N ASP A 12 5.51 -5.95 14.50
CA ASP A 12 6.64 -6.76 14.95
C ASP A 12 6.16 -8.05 15.62
N ARG A 13 5.04 -7.99 16.36
CA ARG A 13 4.39 -9.19 16.95
C ARG A 13 3.91 -10.14 15.86
N MET A 14 3.29 -9.61 14.80
CA MET A 14 2.84 -10.41 13.66
C MET A 14 4.05 -11.02 12.92
N ALA A 15 5.10 -10.23 12.68
CA ALA A 15 6.33 -10.71 12.06
C ALA A 15 7.00 -11.84 12.87
N ALA A 16 7.03 -11.72 14.21
CA ALA A 16 7.55 -12.77 15.08
C ALA A 16 6.68 -14.05 15.05
N TYR A 17 5.35 -13.90 15.02
CA TYR A 17 4.44 -15.04 14.90
C TYR A 17 4.61 -15.79 13.57
N LEU A 18 4.89 -15.08 12.49
CA LEU A 18 5.02 -15.59 11.12
C LEU A 18 6.49 -15.79 10.68
N GLU A 19 7.45 -15.77 11.60
CA GLU A 19 8.89 -15.76 11.27
C GLU A 19 9.29 -16.92 10.35
N SER A 20 8.84 -18.13 10.65
CA SER A 20 9.15 -19.35 9.86
C SER A 20 8.59 -19.23 8.43
N ASP A 21 7.34 -18.80 8.30
CA ASP A 21 6.66 -18.70 7.01
C ASP A 21 7.27 -17.57 6.18
N MET A 22 7.57 -16.44 6.80
CA MET A 22 8.26 -15.33 6.14
C MET A 22 9.66 -15.71 5.66
N ALA A 23 10.38 -16.57 6.40
CA ALA A 23 11.65 -17.13 5.95
C ALA A 23 11.47 -18.03 4.70
N ALA A 24 10.42 -18.86 4.69
CA ALA A 24 10.06 -19.68 3.53
C ALA A 24 9.64 -18.82 2.33
N VAL A 25 8.83 -17.78 2.53
CA VAL A 25 8.45 -16.80 1.48
C VAL A 25 9.69 -16.14 0.89
N ASN A 26 10.62 -15.65 1.71
CA ASN A 26 11.85 -15.01 1.24
C ASN A 26 12.75 -15.99 0.44
N THR A 27 12.79 -17.23 0.84
CA THR A 27 13.51 -18.29 0.11
C THR A 27 12.87 -18.52 -1.25
N LEU A 28 11.55 -18.72 -1.29
CA LEU A 28 10.79 -18.92 -2.53
C LEU A 28 10.94 -17.73 -3.49
N ILE A 29 10.87 -16.49 -2.98
CA ILE A 29 11.09 -15.28 -3.77
C ILE A 29 12.46 -15.33 -4.45
N ARG A 30 13.55 -15.60 -3.72
CA ARG A 30 14.91 -15.67 -4.29
C ARG A 30 15.03 -16.76 -5.35
N GLU A 31 14.45 -17.95 -5.13
CA GLU A 31 14.46 -19.05 -6.07
C GLU A 31 13.73 -18.70 -7.37
N ARG A 32 12.57 -18.05 -7.26
CA ARG A 32 11.73 -17.68 -8.42
C ARG A 32 12.25 -16.47 -9.19
N MET A 33 13.07 -15.63 -8.56
CA MET A 33 13.76 -14.52 -9.21
C MET A 33 14.99 -14.97 -10.02
N ALA A 34 15.52 -16.14 -9.76
CA ALA A 34 16.69 -16.62 -10.45
C ALA A 34 16.43 -16.76 -11.97
N SER A 35 17.34 -16.21 -12.78
CA SER A 35 17.34 -16.34 -14.24
C SER A 35 18.72 -16.76 -14.73
N LYS A 36 18.76 -17.86 -15.50
CA LYS A 36 20.01 -18.36 -16.11
C LYS A 36 20.46 -17.53 -17.32
N HIS A 37 19.51 -16.87 -17.98
CA HIS A 37 19.74 -16.23 -19.29
C HIS A 37 19.74 -14.69 -19.21
N ALA A 38 19.17 -14.12 -18.15
CA ALA A 38 19.04 -12.68 -17.97
C ALA A 38 19.51 -12.25 -16.57
N PRO A 39 20.81 -12.06 -16.34
CA PRO A 39 21.37 -11.76 -15.01
C PRO A 39 20.86 -10.40 -14.45
N ARG A 40 20.40 -9.51 -15.31
CA ARG A 40 19.79 -8.23 -14.91
C ARG A 40 18.55 -8.42 -14.04
N ILE A 41 17.79 -9.52 -14.24
CA ILE A 41 16.55 -9.77 -13.48
C ILE A 41 16.84 -9.92 -11.98
N PRO A 42 17.69 -10.87 -11.53
CA PRO A 42 18.00 -10.97 -10.11
C PRO A 42 18.72 -9.74 -9.54
N GLU A 43 19.53 -9.01 -10.32
CA GLU A 43 20.16 -7.77 -9.89
C GLU A 43 19.15 -6.69 -9.51
N VAL A 44 18.23 -6.38 -10.42
CA VAL A 44 17.18 -5.37 -10.20
C VAL A 44 16.22 -5.78 -9.08
N THR A 45 15.82 -7.04 -9.07
CA THR A 45 14.86 -7.54 -8.08
C THR A 45 15.49 -7.57 -6.67
N ALA A 46 16.76 -8.00 -6.55
CA ALA A 46 17.49 -7.99 -5.28
C ALA A 46 17.61 -6.56 -4.72
N HIS A 47 17.87 -5.56 -5.58
CA HIS A 47 17.95 -4.16 -5.16
C HIS A 47 16.66 -3.70 -4.45
N LEU A 48 15.48 -4.06 -4.97
CA LEU A 48 14.19 -3.71 -4.36
C LEU A 48 13.88 -4.54 -3.11
N VAL A 49 14.13 -5.84 -3.17
CA VAL A 49 13.90 -6.77 -2.06
C VAL A 49 14.79 -6.39 -0.86
N ASP A 50 16.07 -6.07 -1.13
CA ASP A 50 17.07 -5.70 -0.11
C ASP A 50 16.92 -4.23 0.37
N ALA A 51 16.17 -3.40 -0.35
CA ALA A 51 15.80 -2.06 0.12
C ALA A 51 14.90 -2.09 1.37
N GLY A 52 14.50 -3.28 1.80
CA GLY A 52 13.67 -3.49 2.99
C GLY A 52 12.21 -3.17 2.72
N GLY A 53 11.44 -3.19 3.78
CA GLY A 53 10.01 -2.93 3.79
C GLY A 53 9.35 -3.75 4.89
N LYS A 54 8.21 -3.30 5.36
CA LYS A 54 7.48 -3.99 6.45
C LYS A 54 6.88 -5.33 6.01
N ARG A 55 6.94 -5.67 4.72
CA ARG A 55 6.38 -6.92 4.17
C ARG A 55 4.94 -7.20 4.63
N LEU A 56 4.15 -6.12 4.76
CA LEU A 56 2.82 -6.18 5.37
C LEU A 56 1.87 -7.07 4.54
N ARG A 57 1.86 -6.91 3.21
CA ARG A 57 0.94 -7.67 2.33
C ARG A 57 1.18 -9.19 2.39
N PRO A 58 2.41 -9.72 2.21
CA PRO A 58 2.65 -11.15 2.41
C PRO A 58 2.33 -11.63 3.83
N MET A 59 2.62 -10.83 4.88
CA MET A 59 2.23 -11.19 6.25
C MET A 59 0.71 -11.29 6.42
N LEU A 60 -0.06 -10.42 5.78
CA LEU A 60 -1.52 -10.49 5.80
C LEU A 60 -2.05 -11.78 5.16
N THR A 61 -1.48 -12.19 4.02
CA THR A 61 -1.84 -13.46 3.37
C THR A 61 -1.59 -14.65 4.28
N LEU A 62 -0.41 -14.70 4.91
CA LEU A 62 -0.05 -15.75 5.86
C LEU A 62 -0.96 -15.74 7.10
N ALA A 63 -1.16 -14.55 7.68
CA ALA A 63 -1.97 -14.37 8.86
C ALA A 63 -3.42 -14.84 8.65
N THR A 64 -4.04 -14.48 7.53
CA THR A 64 -5.42 -14.85 7.23
C THR A 64 -5.57 -16.33 6.89
N ALA A 65 -4.57 -16.95 6.26
CA ALA A 65 -4.53 -18.39 6.08
C ALA A 65 -4.47 -19.13 7.42
N HIS A 66 -3.60 -18.70 8.34
CA HIS A 66 -3.53 -19.27 9.70
C HIS A 66 -4.82 -19.03 10.50
N LEU A 67 -5.40 -17.83 10.42
CA LEU A 67 -6.66 -17.51 11.08
C LEU A 67 -7.79 -18.46 10.66
N CYS A 68 -7.79 -18.86 9.39
CA CYS A 68 -8.75 -19.83 8.83
C CYS A 68 -8.32 -21.29 8.95
N GLY A 69 -7.24 -21.58 9.69
CA GLY A 69 -6.79 -22.95 9.99
C GLY A 69 -6.11 -23.68 8.84
N TYR A 70 -5.50 -22.96 7.91
CA TYR A 70 -4.77 -23.58 6.80
C TYR A 70 -3.46 -24.23 7.27
N ASP A 71 -3.25 -25.49 6.88
CA ASP A 71 -2.06 -26.30 7.19
C ASP A 71 -1.29 -26.79 5.95
N GLY A 72 -1.72 -26.38 4.75
CA GLY A 72 -1.08 -26.74 3.49
C GLY A 72 0.08 -25.81 3.09
N PRO A 73 0.77 -26.07 1.96
CA PRO A 73 1.96 -25.32 1.57
C PRO A 73 1.69 -24.02 0.79
N PHE A 74 0.50 -23.85 0.23
CA PHE A 74 0.25 -22.79 -0.78
C PHE A 74 0.12 -21.39 -0.23
N HIS A 75 -0.07 -21.19 1.08
CA HIS A 75 -0.05 -19.85 1.68
C HIS A 75 1.31 -19.15 1.46
N ILE A 76 2.42 -19.90 1.41
CA ILE A 76 3.75 -19.41 1.08
C ILE A 76 3.80 -18.92 -0.38
N ASN A 77 3.25 -19.73 -1.32
CA ASN A 77 3.16 -19.35 -2.74
C ASN A 77 2.36 -18.06 -2.91
N LEU A 78 1.22 -17.93 -2.21
CA LEU A 78 0.35 -16.78 -2.31
C LEU A 78 0.97 -15.52 -1.70
N ALA A 79 1.64 -15.65 -0.55
CA ALA A 79 2.39 -14.54 0.04
C ALA A 79 3.51 -14.05 -0.88
N ALA A 80 4.25 -14.97 -1.52
CA ALA A 80 5.26 -14.62 -2.53
C ALA A 80 4.63 -13.98 -3.78
N THR A 81 3.46 -14.48 -4.22
CA THR A 81 2.70 -13.93 -5.36
C THR A 81 2.32 -12.47 -5.11
N VAL A 82 1.73 -12.19 -3.96
CA VAL A 82 1.32 -10.83 -3.57
C VAL A 82 2.53 -9.89 -3.51
N GLU A 83 3.67 -10.36 -3.01
CA GLU A 83 4.90 -9.57 -2.99
C GLU A 83 5.48 -9.35 -4.40
N PHE A 84 5.38 -10.33 -5.32
CA PHE A 84 5.79 -10.14 -6.71
C PHE A 84 4.92 -9.13 -7.44
N ILE A 85 3.60 -9.19 -7.28
CA ILE A 85 2.68 -8.18 -7.84
C ILE A 85 3.05 -6.80 -7.30
N HIS A 86 3.21 -6.65 -5.97
CA HIS A 86 3.59 -5.39 -5.36
C HIS A 86 4.94 -4.87 -5.87
N THR A 87 5.95 -5.74 -5.99
CA THR A 87 7.29 -5.33 -6.46
C THR A 87 7.26 -4.94 -7.93
N ALA A 88 6.47 -5.64 -8.76
CA ALA A 88 6.27 -5.29 -10.16
C ALA A 88 5.62 -3.91 -10.32
N THR A 89 4.57 -3.63 -9.55
CA THR A 89 3.91 -2.30 -9.57
C THR A 89 4.88 -1.19 -9.15
N LEU A 90 5.71 -1.41 -8.12
CA LEU A 90 6.71 -0.43 -7.71
C LEU A 90 7.74 -0.13 -8.83
N LEU A 91 8.17 -1.14 -9.60
CA LEU A 91 9.09 -0.95 -10.74
C LEU A 91 8.45 -0.13 -11.86
N HIS A 92 7.17 -0.36 -12.13
CA HIS A 92 6.42 0.37 -13.15
C HIS A 92 6.13 1.80 -12.68
N ASP A 93 5.70 1.99 -11.44
CA ASP A 93 5.40 3.29 -10.85
C ASP A 93 6.62 4.21 -10.85
N ASP A 94 7.81 3.69 -10.50
CA ASP A 94 9.04 4.47 -10.51
C ASP A 94 9.35 5.05 -11.90
N VAL A 95 8.94 4.36 -12.98
CA VAL A 95 9.07 4.85 -14.36
C VAL A 95 7.97 5.85 -14.70
N VAL A 96 6.72 5.57 -14.33
CA VAL A 96 5.56 6.43 -14.62
C VAL A 96 5.66 7.75 -13.87
N ASP A 97 6.06 7.72 -12.59
CA ASP A 97 6.19 8.88 -11.71
C ASP A 97 7.56 9.60 -11.91
N GLU A 98 8.46 9.10 -12.79
CA GLU A 98 9.83 9.58 -12.97
C GLU A 98 10.59 9.67 -11.62
N SER A 99 10.33 8.74 -10.72
CA SER A 99 10.85 8.76 -9.36
C SER A 99 12.36 8.54 -9.32
N GLY A 100 13.07 9.38 -8.56
CA GLY A 100 14.52 9.30 -8.39
C GLY A 100 14.98 8.48 -7.18
N GLN A 101 14.13 8.35 -6.17
CA GLN A 101 14.44 7.66 -4.91
C GLN A 101 13.27 6.85 -4.40
N ARG A 102 13.57 5.70 -3.79
CA ARG A 102 12.64 4.85 -3.07
C ARG A 102 13.29 4.30 -1.81
N ARG A 103 12.69 4.56 -0.65
CA ARG A 103 13.21 4.12 0.67
C ARG A 103 14.66 4.58 0.91
N GLY A 104 14.99 5.79 0.49
CA GLY A 104 16.33 6.38 0.65
C GLY A 104 17.41 5.82 -0.29
N ARG A 105 17.03 4.97 -1.26
CA ARG A 105 17.93 4.44 -2.29
C ARG A 105 17.52 4.93 -3.68
N PRO A 106 18.47 5.08 -4.63
CA PRO A 106 18.13 5.35 -6.01
C PRO A 106 17.18 4.30 -6.57
N THR A 107 16.22 4.72 -7.39
CA THR A 107 15.27 3.82 -8.06
C THR A 107 15.93 2.97 -9.15
N ALA A 108 15.31 1.85 -9.52
CA ALA A 108 15.87 0.93 -10.51
C ALA A 108 16.00 1.58 -11.90
N ASN A 109 15.05 2.43 -12.31
CA ASN A 109 15.12 3.18 -13.57
C ASN A 109 16.29 4.14 -13.64
N LEU A 110 16.76 4.69 -12.51
CA LEU A 110 17.98 5.52 -12.47
C LEU A 110 19.27 4.68 -12.49
N LEU A 111 19.29 3.55 -11.79
CA LEU A 111 20.49 2.71 -11.70
C LEU A 111 20.78 1.94 -13.00
N TRP A 112 19.73 1.55 -13.69
CA TRP A 112 19.84 0.79 -14.94
C TRP A 112 19.23 1.57 -16.10
N ASP A 113 17.93 1.51 -16.28
CA ASP A 113 17.12 2.29 -17.25
C ASP A 113 15.62 1.95 -17.12
N ASN A 114 14.76 2.77 -17.74
CA ASN A 114 13.31 2.54 -17.77
C ASN A 114 12.93 1.19 -18.38
N LYS A 115 13.65 0.74 -19.44
CA LYS A 115 13.36 -0.52 -20.10
C LYS A 115 13.62 -1.71 -19.18
N SER A 116 14.71 -1.67 -18.42
CA SER A 116 15.03 -2.69 -17.42
C SER A 116 13.96 -2.75 -16.32
N SER A 117 13.51 -1.61 -15.81
CA SER A 117 12.43 -1.56 -14.79
C SER A 117 11.13 -2.17 -15.33
N VAL A 118 10.68 -1.77 -16.52
CA VAL A 118 9.45 -2.29 -17.12
C VAL A 118 9.56 -3.81 -17.36
N LEU A 119 10.63 -4.28 -18.02
CA LEU A 119 10.76 -5.69 -18.36
C LEU A 119 10.97 -6.61 -17.14
N VAL A 120 11.62 -6.12 -16.09
CA VAL A 120 11.74 -6.89 -14.83
C VAL A 120 10.40 -6.91 -14.09
N GLY A 121 9.63 -5.81 -14.12
CA GLY A 121 8.25 -5.79 -13.62
C GLY A 121 7.38 -6.83 -14.34
N ASP A 122 7.41 -6.89 -15.67
CA ASP A 122 6.68 -7.88 -16.47
C ASP A 122 7.10 -9.32 -16.13
N TYR A 123 8.40 -9.53 -15.90
CA TYR A 123 8.90 -10.83 -15.45
C TYR A 123 8.32 -11.24 -14.10
N LEU A 124 8.29 -10.33 -13.12
CA LEU A 124 7.71 -10.61 -11.79
C LEU A 124 6.21 -10.88 -11.88
N PHE A 125 5.48 -10.14 -12.71
CA PHE A 125 4.08 -10.44 -13.01
C PHE A 125 3.92 -11.85 -13.59
N SER A 126 4.76 -12.22 -14.54
CA SER A 126 4.72 -13.58 -15.14
C SER A 126 5.00 -14.65 -14.08
N ARG A 127 5.92 -14.42 -13.14
CA ARG A 127 6.20 -15.32 -12.02
C ARG A 127 5.03 -15.42 -11.05
N SER A 128 4.33 -14.32 -10.79
CA SER A 128 3.13 -14.34 -9.94
C SER A 128 2.04 -15.25 -10.53
N PHE A 129 1.81 -15.21 -11.85
CA PHE A 129 0.87 -16.13 -12.51
C PHE A 129 1.28 -17.60 -12.36
N GLN A 130 2.57 -17.91 -12.47
CA GLN A 130 3.05 -19.29 -12.28
C GLN A 130 2.76 -19.79 -10.86
N LEU A 131 3.03 -18.96 -9.82
CA LEU A 131 2.75 -19.30 -8.44
C LEU A 131 1.26 -19.46 -8.15
N MET A 132 0.40 -18.61 -8.74
CA MET A 132 -1.05 -18.75 -8.63
C MET A 132 -1.55 -20.06 -9.22
N VAL A 133 -1.06 -20.44 -10.40
CA VAL A 133 -1.45 -21.69 -11.09
C VAL A 133 -1.03 -22.93 -10.29
N GLU A 134 0.11 -22.88 -9.61
CA GLU A 134 0.60 -23.99 -8.75
C GLU A 134 -0.39 -24.34 -7.62
N THR A 135 -1.21 -23.38 -7.17
CA THR A 135 -2.23 -23.63 -6.15
C THR A 135 -3.39 -24.52 -6.62
N GLY A 136 -3.57 -24.64 -7.94
CA GLY A 136 -4.71 -25.36 -8.55
C GLY A 136 -6.08 -24.70 -8.34
N SER A 137 -6.13 -23.52 -7.73
CA SER A 137 -7.37 -22.81 -7.42
C SER A 137 -7.66 -21.71 -8.47
N LEU A 138 -8.71 -21.91 -9.27
CA LEU A 138 -9.18 -20.88 -10.20
C LEU A 138 -9.73 -19.65 -9.46
N ARG A 139 -10.31 -19.83 -8.27
CA ARG A 139 -10.80 -18.71 -7.44
C ARG A 139 -9.65 -17.81 -6.98
N VAL A 140 -8.53 -18.38 -6.56
CA VAL A 140 -7.30 -17.64 -6.22
C VAL A 140 -6.80 -16.87 -7.44
N LEU A 141 -6.73 -17.52 -8.60
CA LEU A 141 -6.28 -16.89 -9.84
C LEU A 141 -7.18 -15.71 -10.21
N ASP A 142 -8.50 -15.89 -10.13
CA ASP A 142 -9.48 -14.83 -10.42
C ASP A 142 -9.30 -13.61 -9.51
N ILE A 143 -9.20 -13.82 -8.19
CA ILE A 143 -9.00 -12.74 -7.20
C ILE A 143 -7.74 -11.92 -7.50
N LEU A 144 -6.60 -12.58 -7.70
CA LEU A 144 -5.32 -11.90 -7.89
C LEU A 144 -5.19 -11.27 -9.28
N ALA A 145 -5.79 -11.88 -10.29
CA ALA A 145 -5.88 -11.28 -11.64
C ALA A 145 -6.75 -10.03 -11.63
N ASN A 146 -7.92 -10.09 -10.99
CA ASN A 146 -8.81 -8.93 -10.83
C ASN A 146 -8.13 -7.81 -10.03
N ALA A 147 -7.43 -8.14 -8.92
CA ALA A 147 -6.66 -7.14 -8.17
C ALA A 147 -5.60 -6.47 -9.05
N SER A 148 -4.90 -7.24 -9.88
CA SER A 148 -3.88 -6.69 -10.79
C SER A 148 -4.48 -5.75 -11.84
N ALA A 149 -5.64 -6.10 -12.42
CA ALA A 149 -6.37 -5.24 -13.34
C ALA A 149 -6.84 -3.95 -12.64
N THR A 150 -7.41 -4.08 -11.44
CA THR A 150 -7.89 -2.95 -10.63
C THR A 150 -6.76 -1.99 -10.25
N ILE A 151 -5.55 -2.51 -9.96
CA ILE A 151 -4.37 -1.68 -9.71
C ILE A 151 -4.03 -0.86 -10.97
N ALA A 152 -3.97 -1.49 -12.14
CA ALA A 152 -3.68 -0.79 -13.39
C ALA A 152 -4.75 0.27 -13.74
N GLU A 153 -6.03 -0.03 -13.51
CA GLU A 153 -7.11 0.94 -13.65
C GLU A 153 -6.96 2.12 -12.69
N GLY A 154 -6.59 1.86 -11.42
CA GLY A 154 -6.33 2.88 -10.41
C GLY A 154 -5.18 3.79 -10.79
N GLU A 155 -4.09 3.26 -11.34
CA GLU A 155 -2.96 4.04 -11.85
C GLU A 155 -3.39 4.95 -13.02
N VAL A 156 -4.13 4.42 -13.99
CA VAL A 156 -4.64 5.23 -15.12
C VAL A 156 -5.61 6.30 -14.62
N LEU A 157 -6.48 5.99 -13.66
CA LEU A 157 -7.38 6.98 -13.05
C LEU A 157 -6.59 8.07 -12.33
N GLN A 158 -5.52 7.73 -11.60
CA GLN A 158 -4.66 8.70 -10.94
C GLN A 158 -4.04 9.69 -11.92
N LEU A 159 -3.62 9.27 -13.12
CA LEU A 159 -3.08 10.17 -14.14
C LEU A 159 -4.09 11.26 -14.55
N THR A 160 -5.38 10.94 -14.58
CA THR A 160 -6.44 11.90 -14.92
C THR A 160 -6.89 12.75 -13.74
N ALA A 161 -6.77 12.22 -12.52
CA ALA A 161 -7.14 12.91 -11.26
C ALA A 161 -6.05 13.87 -10.78
N SER A 162 -4.78 13.59 -11.08
CA SER A 162 -3.65 14.44 -10.74
C SER A 162 -3.78 15.80 -11.45
N GLN A 163 -3.32 16.88 -10.78
CA GLN A 163 -3.29 18.23 -11.31
C GLN A 163 -4.67 18.83 -11.66
N ASN A 164 -5.75 18.23 -11.16
CA ASN A 164 -7.13 18.63 -11.46
C ASN A 164 -7.87 19.02 -10.17
N LEU A 165 -8.09 20.29 -9.92
CA LEU A 165 -8.81 20.79 -8.73
C LEU A 165 -10.30 20.40 -8.69
N ALA A 166 -10.84 19.76 -9.73
CA ALA A 166 -12.18 19.18 -9.73
C ALA A 166 -12.21 17.75 -9.14
N THR A 167 -11.04 17.18 -8.80
CA THR A 167 -10.93 15.87 -8.17
C THR A 167 -11.63 15.90 -6.80
N THR A 168 -12.64 15.05 -6.64
CA THR A 168 -13.45 14.93 -5.42
C THR A 168 -12.87 13.88 -4.47
N GLU A 169 -13.34 13.87 -3.21
CA GLU A 169 -13.00 12.80 -2.26
C GLU A 169 -13.40 11.42 -2.80
N GLU A 170 -14.51 11.33 -3.55
CA GLU A 170 -14.97 10.08 -4.16
C GLU A 170 -13.98 9.56 -5.21
N ILE A 171 -13.51 10.44 -6.12
CA ILE A 171 -12.50 10.09 -7.13
C ILE A 171 -11.20 9.67 -6.45
N TYR A 172 -10.76 10.42 -5.44
CA TYR A 172 -9.59 10.06 -4.65
C TYR A 172 -9.72 8.67 -4.02
N LEU A 173 -10.86 8.36 -3.38
CA LEU A 173 -11.09 7.04 -2.79
C LEU A 173 -11.13 5.93 -3.83
N GLN A 174 -11.63 6.19 -5.04
CA GLN A 174 -11.56 5.24 -6.16
C GLN A 174 -10.09 4.95 -6.55
N VAL A 175 -9.26 6.00 -6.66
CA VAL A 175 -7.81 5.85 -6.91
C VAL A 175 -7.16 5.03 -5.81
N VAL A 176 -7.40 5.36 -4.54
CA VAL A 176 -6.81 4.66 -3.39
C VAL A 176 -7.24 3.20 -3.33
N ARG A 177 -8.53 2.92 -3.57
CA ARG A 177 -9.02 1.55 -3.63
C ARG A 177 -8.39 0.76 -4.77
N GLY A 178 -8.27 1.36 -5.95
CA GLY A 178 -7.59 0.72 -7.08
C GLY A 178 -6.12 0.51 -6.81
N LYS A 179 -5.36 1.57 -6.63
CA LYS A 179 -3.90 1.53 -6.53
C LYS A 179 -3.37 0.80 -5.31
N THR A 180 -3.99 0.97 -4.14
CA THR A 180 -3.45 0.52 -2.86
C THR A 180 -4.29 -0.58 -2.22
N ALA A 181 -5.60 -0.37 -2.00
CA ALA A 181 -6.41 -1.28 -1.22
C ALA A 181 -6.71 -2.60 -1.94
N ALA A 182 -6.78 -2.62 -3.27
CA ALA A 182 -7.06 -3.83 -4.06
C ALA A 182 -6.09 -4.98 -3.74
N LEU A 183 -4.79 -4.69 -3.58
CA LEU A 183 -3.83 -5.74 -3.24
C LEU A 183 -3.86 -6.10 -1.75
N PHE A 184 -4.29 -5.20 -0.85
CA PHE A 184 -4.54 -5.54 0.54
C PHE A 184 -5.74 -6.48 0.68
N SER A 185 -6.85 -6.17 -0.02
CA SER A 185 -8.05 -7.02 -0.06
C SER A 185 -7.74 -8.40 -0.61
N ALA A 186 -7.08 -8.47 -1.76
CA ALA A 186 -6.71 -9.73 -2.38
C ALA A 186 -5.76 -10.55 -1.48
N ALA A 187 -4.81 -9.91 -0.81
CA ALA A 187 -3.87 -10.58 0.09
C ALA A 187 -4.58 -11.24 1.28
N THR A 188 -5.58 -10.60 1.85
CA THR A 188 -6.35 -11.15 2.97
C THR A 188 -7.39 -12.17 2.50
N GLU A 189 -8.04 -11.92 1.36
CA GLU A 189 -9.06 -12.79 0.78
C GLU A 189 -8.49 -14.15 0.36
N VAL A 190 -7.36 -14.18 -0.35
CA VAL A 190 -6.77 -15.43 -0.83
C VAL A 190 -6.30 -16.33 0.31
N GLY A 191 -5.93 -15.78 1.47
CA GLY A 191 -5.64 -16.57 2.67
C GLY A 191 -6.86 -17.34 3.17
N GLY A 192 -8.04 -16.71 3.18
CA GLY A 192 -9.30 -17.40 3.50
C GLY A 192 -9.71 -18.41 2.44
N VAL A 193 -9.58 -18.05 1.16
CA VAL A 193 -9.94 -18.94 0.03
C VAL A 193 -9.10 -20.20 0.02
N ILE A 194 -7.78 -20.10 0.19
CA ILE A 194 -6.89 -21.28 0.16
C ILE A 194 -7.13 -22.18 1.36
N ALA A 195 -7.59 -21.63 2.48
CA ALA A 195 -7.98 -22.37 3.67
C ALA A 195 -9.36 -23.06 3.53
N GLY A 196 -10.11 -22.78 2.47
CA GLY A 196 -11.48 -23.31 2.33
C GLY A 196 -12.47 -22.70 3.32
N ALA A 197 -12.21 -21.47 3.78
CA ALA A 197 -13.08 -20.78 4.72
C ALA A 197 -14.48 -20.53 4.11
N PRO A 198 -15.53 -20.45 4.93
CA PRO A 198 -16.89 -20.07 4.48
C PRO A 198 -16.89 -18.72 3.74
N ASP A 199 -17.81 -18.56 2.79
CA ASP A 199 -17.85 -17.35 1.94
C ASP A 199 -18.08 -16.05 2.72
N ASP A 200 -18.82 -16.08 3.82
CA ASP A 200 -19.00 -14.93 4.71
C ASP A 200 -17.68 -14.52 5.41
N GLN A 201 -16.85 -15.48 5.79
CA GLN A 201 -15.54 -15.21 6.34
C GLN A 201 -14.56 -14.71 5.26
N VAL A 202 -14.61 -15.26 4.06
CA VAL A 202 -13.81 -14.76 2.92
C VAL A 202 -14.19 -13.32 2.58
N ALA A 203 -15.50 -13.01 2.52
CA ALA A 203 -15.98 -11.65 2.31
C ALA A 203 -15.55 -10.69 3.43
N ALA A 204 -15.56 -11.15 4.68
CA ALA A 204 -15.07 -10.38 5.82
C ALA A 204 -13.55 -10.06 5.72
N LEU A 205 -12.76 -11.00 5.24
CA LEU A 205 -11.33 -10.80 5.01
C LEU A 205 -11.06 -9.82 3.86
N TYR A 206 -11.85 -9.89 2.78
CA TYR A 206 -11.80 -8.89 1.71
C TYR A 206 -12.07 -7.49 2.26
N GLU A 207 -13.17 -7.33 3.01
CA GLU A 207 -13.58 -6.05 3.60
C GLU A 207 -12.53 -5.51 4.59
N TYR A 208 -11.93 -6.38 5.40
CA TYR A 208 -10.82 -6.01 6.27
C TYR A 208 -9.63 -5.46 5.48
N GLY A 209 -9.24 -6.14 4.41
CA GLY A 209 -8.11 -5.73 3.57
C GLY A 209 -8.37 -4.41 2.86
N ASP A 210 -9.58 -4.20 2.31
CA ASP A 210 -9.99 -2.95 1.67
C ASP A 210 -9.90 -1.78 2.65
N ALA A 211 -10.55 -1.91 3.80
CA ALA A 211 -10.58 -0.86 4.82
C ALA A 211 -9.19 -0.55 5.36
N LEU A 212 -8.38 -1.57 5.64
CA LEU A 212 -6.99 -1.40 6.10
C LEU A 212 -6.13 -0.70 5.04
N GLY A 213 -6.27 -1.09 3.77
CA GLY A 213 -5.53 -0.50 2.65
C GLY A 213 -5.88 0.98 2.43
N VAL A 214 -7.18 1.33 2.53
CA VAL A 214 -7.64 2.72 2.44
C VAL A 214 -7.11 3.53 3.64
N ALA A 215 -7.25 3.03 4.87
CA ALA A 215 -6.71 3.70 6.06
C ALA A 215 -5.20 3.92 5.94
N PHE A 216 -4.47 2.91 5.47
CA PHE A 216 -3.02 2.95 5.30
C PHE A 216 -2.60 4.07 4.35
N GLN A 217 -3.28 4.21 3.19
CA GLN A 217 -2.95 5.24 2.21
C GLN A 217 -3.29 6.63 2.73
N ILE A 218 -4.47 6.82 3.34
CA ILE A 218 -4.86 8.13 3.90
C ILE A 218 -3.87 8.58 4.98
N VAL A 219 -3.37 7.64 5.80
CA VAL A 219 -2.34 7.94 6.79
C VAL A 219 -0.99 8.30 6.15
N ASP A 220 -0.58 7.63 5.08
CA ASP A 220 0.65 7.98 4.36
C ASP A 220 0.54 9.40 3.76
N ASP A 221 -0.59 9.78 3.19
CA ASP A 221 -0.85 11.12 2.65
C ASP A 221 -0.87 12.21 3.76
N LEU A 222 -1.39 11.88 4.95
CA LEU A 222 -1.31 12.77 6.11
C LEU A 222 0.11 13.00 6.59
N LEU A 223 0.90 11.93 6.65
CA LEU A 223 2.29 11.98 7.11
C LEU A 223 3.19 12.77 6.15
N ASP A 224 2.82 12.88 4.87
CA ASP A 224 3.52 13.73 3.91
C ASP A 224 3.49 15.22 4.30
N PHE A 225 2.46 15.66 5.04
CA PHE A 225 2.32 17.05 5.53
C PHE A 225 2.64 17.24 7.02
N GLN A 226 2.77 16.16 7.81
CA GLN A 226 2.95 16.22 9.26
C GLN A 226 4.29 15.64 9.74
N GLY A 227 5.05 14.97 8.86
CA GLY A 227 6.24 14.23 9.24
C GLY A 227 7.40 15.14 9.66
N ASP A 228 8.15 14.74 10.70
CA ASP A 228 9.50 15.25 10.94
C ASP A 228 10.42 14.77 9.82
N ALA A 229 11.03 15.68 9.09
CA ALA A 229 11.93 15.40 7.97
C ALA A 229 13.09 14.42 8.32
N GLY A 230 13.40 14.25 9.62
CA GLY A 230 14.41 13.34 10.12
C GLY A 230 13.98 11.90 10.36
N ALA A 231 12.67 11.64 10.52
CA ALA A 231 12.18 10.32 10.97
C ALA A 231 11.74 9.38 9.83
N ILE A 232 11.39 9.91 8.64
CA ILE A 232 10.74 9.13 7.57
C ILE A 232 11.62 9.01 6.31
N GLY A 233 12.71 9.77 6.20
CA GLY A 233 13.59 9.73 5.01
C GLY A 233 12.93 10.26 3.72
N LYS A 234 11.79 10.97 3.84
CA LYS A 234 11.11 11.71 2.77
C LYS A 234 11.13 13.19 3.09
N ASN A 235 11.14 14.04 2.07
CA ASN A 235 10.90 15.46 2.22
C ASN A 235 9.41 15.70 2.51
N ILE A 236 9.09 16.62 3.42
CA ILE A 236 7.71 17.03 3.69
C ILE A 236 7.13 17.66 2.42
N GLY A 237 5.87 17.31 2.06
CA GLY A 237 5.10 17.91 0.98
C GLY A 237 5.49 17.45 -0.43
N ASP A 238 5.96 16.22 -0.58
CA ASP A 238 6.23 15.63 -1.90
C ASP A 238 4.95 15.55 -2.73
N ASP A 239 3.78 15.21 -2.15
CA ASP A 239 2.49 15.20 -2.84
C ASP A 239 2.14 16.58 -3.42
N PHE A 240 2.40 17.67 -2.68
CA PHE A 240 2.18 19.03 -3.17
C PHE A 240 3.13 19.36 -4.34
N ARG A 241 4.43 19.02 -4.22
CA ARG A 241 5.42 19.27 -5.28
C ARG A 241 5.09 18.51 -6.56
N GLU A 242 4.63 17.26 -6.42
CA GLU A 242 4.19 16.40 -7.52
C GLU A 242 2.78 16.74 -8.01
N ARG A 243 2.12 17.70 -7.38
CA ARG A 243 0.76 18.16 -7.73
C ARG A 243 -0.30 17.05 -7.65
N LYS A 244 -0.12 16.10 -6.75
CA LYS A 244 -1.07 15.02 -6.45
C LYS A 244 -2.17 15.57 -5.55
N LEU A 245 -3.44 15.47 -5.97
CA LEU A 245 -4.60 15.85 -5.17
C LEU A 245 -4.91 14.71 -4.18
N THR A 246 -4.18 14.70 -3.06
CA THR A 246 -4.45 13.80 -1.93
C THR A 246 -5.55 14.36 -1.02
N MET A 247 -6.11 13.54 -0.15
CA MET A 247 -7.28 13.92 0.65
C MET A 247 -7.09 15.22 1.46
N PRO A 248 -5.94 15.49 2.11
CA PRO A 248 -5.72 16.77 2.78
C PRO A 248 -5.89 17.97 1.84
N LEU A 249 -5.31 17.91 0.64
CA LEU A 249 -5.40 18.98 -0.35
C LEU A 249 -6.84 19.14 -0.87
N ILE A 250 -7.53 18.03 -1.17
CA ILE A 250 -8.94 18.06 -1.62
C ILE A 250 -9.82 18.78 -0.59
N LYS A 251 -9.65 18.44 0.70
CA LYS A 251 -10.44 19.06 1.78
C LYS A 251 -10.16 20.57 1.93
N ALA A 252 -8.92 21.00 1.77
CA ALA A 252 -8.57 22.42 1.81
C ALA A 252 -9.12 23.17 0.58
N VAL A 253 -8.95 22.60 -0.62
CA VAL A 253 -9.47 23.17 -1.88
C VAL A 253 -10.99 23.33 -1.85
N ALA A 254 -11.71 22.36 -1.25
CA ALA A 254 -13.16 22.42 -1.13
C ALA A 254 -13.67 23.59 -0.25
N LYS A 255 -12.84 24.08 0.69
CA LYS A 255 -13.16 25.18 1.61
C LYS A 255 -12.52 26.51 1.20
N ALA A 256 -11.74 26.52 0.11
CA ALA A 256 -10.95 27.66 -0.34
C ALA A 256 -11.83 28.85 -0.79
N ASP A 257 -11.49 30.06 -0.34
CA ASP A 257 -12.02 31.29 -0.90
C ASP A 257 -11.43 31.60 -2.29
N ALA A 258 -11.78 32.75 -2.87
CA ALA A 258 -11.37 33.11 -4.23
C ALA A 258 -9.86 33.33 -4.38
N GLU A 259 -9.17 33.88 -3.37
CA GLU A 259 -7.72 34.09 -3.36
C GLU A 259 -6.97 32.78 -3.20
N GLU A 260 -7.38 31.97 -2.26
CA GLU A 260 -6.83 30.62 -2.03
C GLU A 260 -7.05 29.72 -3.24
N ARG A 261 -8.23 29.81 -3.88
CA ARG A 261 -8.48 29.07 -5.10
C ARG A 261 -7.55 29.48 -6.23
N ALA A 262 -7.25 30.77 -6.36
CA ALA A 262 -6.27 31.26 -7.34
C ALA A 262 -4.85 30.72 -7.05
N PHE A 263 -4.47 30.60 -5.76
CA PHE A 263 -3.24 29.95 -5.33
C PHE A 263 -3.20 28.48 -5.78
N TRP A 264 -4.25 27.70 -5.47
CA TRP A 264 -4.32 26.29 -5.88
C TRP A 264 -4.30 26.10 -7.40
N VAL A 265 -4.99 26.95 -8.16
CA VAL A 265 -4.92 26.94 -9.64
C VAL A 265 -3.49 27.19 -10.12
N ARG A 266 -2.77 28.15 -9.53
CA ARG A 266 -1.41 28.49 -9.91
C ARG A 266 -0.45 27.32 -9.61
N THR A 267 -0.53 26.77 -8.42
CA THR A 267 0.45 25.79 -7.91
C THR A 267 0.17 24.36 -8.38
N ILE A 268 -1.10 23.95 -8.41
CA ILE A 268 -1.49 22.57 -8.73
C ILE A 268 -1.81 22.42 -10.23
N GLU A 269 -2.76 23.19 -10.78
CA GLU A 269 -3.15 23.01 -12.19
C GLU A 269 -2.07 23.50 -13.14
N LYS A 270 -1.53 24.71 -12.90
CA LYS A 270 -0.52 25.31 -13.79
C LYS A 270 0.91 24.94 -13.48
N GLY A 271 1.16 24.29 -12.33
CA GLY A 271 2.49 23.85 -11.90
C GLY A 271 3.49 25.00 -11.67
N LYS A 272 3.01 26.22 -11.45
CA LYS A 272 3.85 27.38 -11.17
C LYS A 272 4.07 27.50 -9.67
N GLN A 273 4.99 26.67 -9.14
CA GLN A 273 5.34 26.64 -7.72
C GLN A 273 6.60 27.47 -7.47
N GLU A 274 6.60 28.15 -6.32
CA GLU A 274 7.72 28.91 -5.77
C GLU A 274 8.17 28.27 -4.44
N GLU A 275 9.33 28.60 -3.95
CA GLU A 275 9.94 28.00 -2.76
C GLU A 275 9.06 28.15 -1.50
N SER A 276 8.36 29.28 -1.37
CA SER A 276 7.48 29.57 -0.23
C SER A 276 6.10 28.91 -0.31
N ASP A 277 5.72 28.33 -1.45
CA ASP A 277 4.34 27.85 -1.67
C ASP A 277 3.99 26.61 -0.84
N LEU A 278 4.96 25.75 -0.57
CA LEU A 278 4.72 24.61 0.31
C LEU A 278 4.30 25.04 1.71
N GLN A 279 4.98 26.03 2.29
CA GLN A 279 4.62 26.53 3.62
C GLN A 279 3.22 27.15 3.59
N HIS A 280 2.90 27.93 2.56
CA HIS A 280 1.58 28.50 2.41
C HIS A 280 0.50 27.41 2.23
N ALA A 281 0.77 26.36 1.47
CA ALA A 281 -0.13 25.22 1.36
C ALA A 281 -0.39 24.55 2.73
N ILE A 282 0.66 24.33 3.53
CA ILE A 282 0.55 23.78 4.89
C ILE A 282 -0.30 24.71 5.78
N ASP A 283 -0.08 26.01 5.72
CA ASP A 283 -0.87 26.99 6.48
C ASP A 283 -2.37 26.95 6.11
N LEU A 284 -2.69 26.75 4.82
CA LEU A 284 -4.06 26.56 4.35
C LEU A 284 -4.67 25.23 4.82
N LEU A 285 -3.88 24.13 4.84
CA LEU A 285 -4.32 22.86 5.41
C LEU A 285 -4.71 23.01 6.89
N HIS A 286 -3.93 23.77 7.66
CA HIS A 286 -4.24 24.09 9.07
C HIS A 286 -5.44 25.02 9.21
N LYS A 287 -5.50 26.11 8.43
CA LYS A 287 -6.61 27.07 8.43
C LYS A 287 -7.97 26.38 8.24
N HIS A 288 -8.03 25.43 7.33
CA HIS A 288 -9.26 24.71 6.97
C HIS A 288 -9.48 23.42 7.78
N ALA A 289 -8.62 23.12 8.77
CA ALA A 289 -8.63 21.87 9.53
C ALA A 289 -8.61 20.60 8.66
N ALA A 290 -8.02 20.68 7.46
CA ALA A 290 -8.04 19.63 6.46
C ALA A 290 -7.31 18.36 6.94
N LEU A 291 -6.22 18.51 7.70
CA LEU A 291 -5.49 17.37 8.29
C LEU A 291 -6.32 16.65 9.35
N ILE A 292 -7.06 17.40 10.19
CA ILE A 292 -7.95 16.83 11.22
C ILE A 292 -9.09 16.07 10.53
N ASP A 293 -9.77 16.71 9.57
CA ASP A 293 -10.88 16.09 8.83
C ASP A 293 -10.43 14.82 8.07
N THR A 294 -9.19 14.81 7.55
CA THR A 294 -8.61 13.63 6.91
C THR A 294 -8.32 12.52 7.93
N SER A 295 -7.84 12.86 9.12
CA SER A 295 -7.58 11.88 10.19
C SER A 295 -8.86 11.19 10.66
N VAL A 296 -10.00 11.90 10.65
CA VAL A 296 -11.31 11.31 10.97
C VAL A 296 -11.68 10.22 9.96
N VAL A 297 -11.44 10.44 8.66
CA VAL A 297 -11.71 9.43 7.61
C VAL A 297 -10.81 8.21 7.80
N ALA A 298 -9.49 8.41 8.05
CA ALA A 298 -8.57 7.30 8.30
C ALA A 298 -9.01 6.43 9.50
N ARG A 299 -9.44 7.07 10.59
CA ARG A 299 -9.94 6.37 11.80
C ARG A 299 -11.25 5.62 11.53
N ALA A 300 -12.14 6.18 10.71
CA ALA A 300 -13.38 5.51 10.31
C ALA A 300 -13.08 4.24 9.50
N GLU A 301 -12.12 4.28 8.57
CA GLU A 301 -11.69 3.11 7.81
C GLU A 301 -11.01 2.05 8.70
N ALA A 302 -10.16 2.44 9.66
CA ALA A 302 -9.61 1.50 10.63
C ALA A 302 -10.70 0.85 11.50
N ALA A 303 -11.73 1.59 11.89
CA ALA A 303 -12.88 1.04 12.61
C ALA A 303 -13.68 0.07 11.73
N ARG A 304 -13.87 0.36 10.43
CA ARG A 304 -14.49 -0.53 9.44
C ARG A 304 -13.70 -1.84 9.30
N ALA A 305 -12.36 -1.76 9.22
CA ALA A 305 -11.50 -2.93 9.17
C ALA A 305 -11.70 -3.82 10.41
N LYS A 306 -11.68 -3.26 11.62
CA LYS A 306 -11.91 -4.03 12.85
C LYS A 306 -13.29 -4.68 12.89
N ALA A 307 -14.32 -3.95 12.48
CA ALA A 307 -15.69 -4.46 12.44
C ALA A 307 -15.85 -5.63 11.46
N ALA A 308 -15.15 -5.60 10.33
CA ALA A 308 -15.16 -6.68 9.34
C ALA A 308 -14.69 -8.02 9.92
N LEU A 309 -13.82 -8.03 10.93
CA LEU A 309 -13.33 -9.26 11.53
C LEU A 309 -14.35 -9.97 12.44
N ALA A 310 -15.55 -9.39 12.68
CA ALA A 310 -16.53 -9.96 13.60
C ALA A 310 -16.89 -11.44 13.34
N PRO A 311 -17.17 -11.89 12.08
CA PRO A 311 -17.53 -13.29 11.80
C PRO A 311 -16.37 -14.28 11.89
N LEU A 312 -15.13 -13.81 12.00
CA LEU A 312 -13.94 -14.66 12.06
C LEU A 312 -13.83 -15.35 13.43
N PRO A 313 -13.27 -16.58 13.48
CA PRO A 313 -13.12 -17.32 14.73
C PRO A 313 -12.19 -16.59 15.73
N ALA A 314 -12.34 -16.91 17.01
CA ALA A 314 -11.40 -16.46 18.05
C ALA A 314 -10.03 -17.12 17.81
N HIS A 315 -9.00 -16.31 17.58
CA HIS A 315 -7.64 -16.76 17.29
C HIS A 315 -6.64 -15.65 17.61
N PRO A 316 -5.41 -15.95 18.10
CA PRO A 316 -4.41 -14.90 18.39
C PRO A 316 -4.12 -13.97 17.20
N VAL A 317 -4.17 -14.48 15.97
CA VAL A 317 -3.98 -13.68 14.74
C VAL A 317 -5.10 -12.66 14.56
N LYS A 318 -6.35 -12.97 14.95
CA LYS A 318 -7.45 -11.99 14.89
C LYS A 318 -7.16 -10.77 15.74
N ASP A 319 -6.64 -10.97 16.96
CA ASP A 319 -6.26 -9.87 17.84
C ASP A 319 -5.10 -9.05 17.24
N MET A 320 -4.11 -9.72 16.61
CA MET A 320 -3.02 -9.03 15.91
C MET A 320 -3.51 -8.19 14.72
N LEU A 321 -4.52 -8.67 13.97
CA LEU A 321 -5.14 -7.91 12.87
C LEU A 321 -5.92 -6.69 13.39
N VAL A 322 -6.62 -6.81 14.52
CA VAL A 322 -7.27 -5.67 15.19
C VAL A 322 -6.24 -4.63 15.63
N ASP A 323 -5.18 -5.07 16.34
CA ASP A 323 -4.10 -4.18 16.79
C ASP A 323 -3.37 -3.50 15.62
N LEU A 324 -3.24 -4.20 14.48
CA LEU A 324 -2.63 -3.63 13.26
C LEU A 324 -3.47 -2.49 12.69
N ALA A 325 -4.80 -2.63 12.66
CA ALA A 325 -5.69 -1.57 12.18
C ALA A 325 -5.61 -0.32 13.08
N ASP A 326 -5.53 -0.49 14.40
CA ASP A 326 -5.30 0.63 15.33
C ASP A 326 -3.91 1.25 15.12
N TYR A 327 -2.87 0.44 14.98
CA TYR A 327 -1.50 0.91 14.77
C TYR A 327 -1.33 1.77 13.51
N VAL A 328 -2.06 1.44 12.43
CA VAL A 328 -1.99 2.23 11.19
C VAL A 328 -2.37 3.68 11.45
N VAL A 329 -3.43 3.93 12.22
CA VAL A 329 -3.92 5.30 12.50
C VAL A 329 -3.25 5.96 13.71
N GLU A 330 -2.56 5.21 14.57
CA GLU A 330 -1.75 5.78 15.66
C GLU A 330 -0.52 6.53 15.18
N ARG A 331 -0.07 6.28 13.94
CA ARG A 331 1.10 6.92 13.32
C ARG A 331 0.92 8.43 13.10
N ILE A 332 -0.31 8.93 13.17
CA ILE A 332 -0.68 10.35 12.96
C ILE A 332 -0.90 11.13 14.27
N ASN A 333 -0.53 10.56 15.42
CA ASN A 333 -0.65 11.19 16.75
C ASN A 333 0.69 11.72 17.23
#